data_1391b4c49741b9c365cd1ee7c3b08084
#
_entry.id   1391b4c49741b9c365cd1ee7c3b08084
#
_cell.length_a   1.000
_cell.length_b   1.000
_cell.length_c   1.000
_cell.angle_alpha   90.00
_cell.angle_beta   90.00
_cell.angle_gamma   90.00
#
_symmetry.space_group_name_H-M   'P 1'
#
loop_
_entity.id
_entity.type
_entity.pdbx_description
1 polymer ?
#
loop_
_entity_poly.entity_id
_entity_poly.type
_entity_poly.pdbx_seq_one_letter_code
_entity_poly.pdbx_strand_id
1 'polypeptide(L)'
;MADAFLTQETGLREAYAAHAGELYGFALRSLGDRELAEEAVQDTFLRAWRAGDRFDPELGSLRTWLFAILRNVVIDLGRARAARPTVAAELPEQGHDPFEDVLLNWQVEEALRRIGEQHRCVLVETYLRGRPYAQVAAELGVPEGTIKSRVYYGLKALRNALEEMGYED
;
A
#
# COMPACT_ATOMS: atom_id res chain seq x y z
N MET A 1 -14.74 20.33 -6.65
CA MET A 1 -15.49 19.08 -6.88
C MET A 1 -14.46 18.02 -7.29
N ALA A 2 -13.92 17.33 -6.31
CA ALA A 2 -13.19 16.10 -6.59
C ALA A 2 -14.26 15.10 -7.03
N ASP A 3 -14.52 15.07 -8.33
CA ASP A 3 -15.53 14.22 -8.88
C ASP A 3 -15.14 12.78 -8.62
N ALA A 4 -16.06 12.08 -8.10
CA ALA A 4 -16.31 10.65 -8.06
C ALA A 4 -15.81 9.87 -9.30
N PHE A 5 -14.57 10.17 -9.76
CA PHE A 5 -13.95 9.52 -10.93
C PHE A 5 -13.97 8.01 -10.78
N LEU A 6 -13.65 7.52 -9.58
CA LEU A 6 -13.65 6.09 -9.30
C LEU A 6 -15.03 5.50 -8.99
N THR A 7 -16.04 6.32 -8.74
CA THR A 7 -17.42 5.87 -8.58
C THR A 7 -18.15 5.72 -9.90
N GLN A 8 -17.54 6.19 -11.00
CA GLN A 8 -18.03 5.99 -12.34
C GLN A 8 -17.35 4.78 -12.99
N GLU A 9 -18.10 4.00 -13.73
CA GLU A 9 -17.58 2.79 -14.40
C GLU A 9 -16.41 3.10 -15.34
N THR A 10 -16.46 4.22 -16.06
CA THR A 10 -15.40 4.68 -16.95
C THR A 10 -14.12 4.99 -16.21
N GLY A 11 -14.20 5.74 -15.12
CA GLY A 11 -13.04 6.09 -14.30
C GLY A 11 -12.38 4.87 -13.65
N LEU A 12 -13.18 3.94 -13.16
CA LEU A 12 -12.68 2.69 -12.62
C LEU A 12 -11.96 1.84 -13.69
N ARG A 13 -12.51 1.79 -14.91
CA ARG A 13 -11.91 1.08 -16.04
C ARG A 13 -10.57 1.68 -16.47
N GLU A 14 -10.50 3.00 -16.53
CA GLU A 14 -9.26 3.72 -16.83
C GLU A 14 -8.19 3.49 -15.76
N ALA A 15 -8.57 3.57 -14.50
CA ALA A 15 -7.68 3.26 -13.38
C ALA A 15 -7.17 1.82 -13.42
N TYR A 16 -8.03 0.87 -13.74
CA TYR A 16 -7.64 -0.53 -13.91
C TYR A 16 -6.65 -0.71 -15.06
N ALA A 17 -6.95 -0.14 -16.23
CA ALA A 17 -6.07 -0.23 -17.39
C ALA A 17 -4.69 0.40 -17.13
N ALA A 18 -4.63 1.49 -16.37
CA ALA A 18 -3.40 2.20 -16.07
C ALA A 18 -2.54 1.51 -14.99
N HIS A 19 -3.16 0.90 -13.98
CA HIS A 19 -2.44 0.50 -12.75
C HIS A 19 -2.49 -1.00 -12.42
N ALA A 20 -3.40 -1.78 -13.01
CA ALA A 20 -3.56 -3.19 -12.64
C ALA A 20 -2.29 -4.02 -12.79
N GLY A 21 -1.50 -3.76 -13.83
CA GLY A 21 -0.25 -4.49 -14.09
C GLY A 21 0.79 -4.31 -12.99
N GLU A 22 1.02 -3.08 -12.56
CA GLU A 22 2.00 -2.79 -11.49
C GLU A 22 1.50 -3.22 -10.11
N LEU A 23 0.20 -3.11 -9.84
CA LEU A 23 -0.41 -3.64 -8.62
C LEU A 23 -0.30 -5.16 -8.56
N TYR A 24 -0.55 -5.84 -9.68
CA TYR A 24 -0.37 -7.29 -9.78
C TYR A 24 1.07 -7.71 -9.53
N GLY A 25 2.04 -7.01 -10.15
CA GLY A 25 3.46 -7.27 -9.94
C GLY A 25 3.87 -7.16 -8.46
N PHE A 26 3.39 -6.13 -7.77
CA PHE A 26 3.63 -5.97 -6.34
C PHE A 26 2.97 -7.09 -5.53
N ALA A 27 1.71 -7.41 -5.79
CA ALA A 27 0.98 -8.47 -5.09
C ALA A 27 1.65 -9.83 -5.29
N LEU A 28 2.08 -10.13 -6.51
CA LEU A 28 2.76 -11.38 -6.83
C LEU A 28 4.10 -11.52 -6.09
N ARG A 29 4.90 -10.47 -6.03
CA ARG A 29 6.15 -10.46 -5.25
C ARG A 29 5.90 -10.65 -3.76
N SER A 30 4.84 -10.05 -3.25
CA SER A 30 4.50 -10.10 -1.82
C SER A 30 3.91 -11.44 -1.39
N LEU A 31 3.07 -12.05 -2.23
CA LEU A 31 2.29 -13.25 -1.90
C LEU A 31 2.91 -14.54 -2.47
N GLY A 32 3.70 -14.44 -3.55
CA GLY A 32 4.30 -15.59 -4.21
C GLY A 32 3.29 -16.55 -4.86
N ASP A 33 2.06 -16.10 -5.07
CA ASP A 33 0.95 -16.90 -5.56
C ASP A 33 0.12 -16.11 -6.56
N ARG A 34 -0.08 -16.67 -7.76
CA ARG A 34 -0.76 -15.96 -8.86
C ARG A 34 -2.24 -15.73 -8.59
N GLU A 35 -2.91 -16.73 -8.06
CA GLU A 35 -4.36 -16.64 -7.77
C GLU A 35 -4.61 -15.61 -6.67
N LEU A 36 -3.80 -15.62 -5.61
CA LEU A 36 -3.87 -14.62 -4.55
C LEU A 36 -3.50 -13.21 -5.04
N ALA A 37 -2.55 -13.10 -5.96
CA ALA A 37 -2.20 -11.80 -6.56
C ALA A 37 -3.34 -11.23 -7.41
N GLU A 38 -4.01 -12.06 -8.20
CA GLU A 38 -5.21 -11.66 -8.95
C GLU A 38 -6.35 -11.26 -8.02
N GLU A 39 -6.61 -12.05 -6.98
CA GLU A 39 -7.59 -11.73 -5.94
C GLU A 39 -7.27 -10.40 -5.26
N ALA A 40 -6.01 -10.15 -4.92
CA ALA A 40 -5.56 -8.91 -4.30
C ALA A 40 -5.85 -7.69 -5.17
N VAL A 41 -5.58 -7.76 -6.47
CA VAL A 41 -5.87 -6.68 -7.41
C VAL A 41 -7.37 -6.45 -7.53
N GLN A 42 -8.17 -7.49 -7.68
CA GLN A 42 -9.63 -7.39 -7.76
C GLN A 42 -10.22 -6.76 -6.49
N ASP A 43 -9.81 -7.22 -5.31
CA ASP A 43 -10.28 -6.68 -4.04
C ASP A 43 -9.83 -5.21 -3.85
N THR A 44 -8.64 -4.87 -4.30
CA THR A 44 -8.15 -3.49 -4.29
C THR A 44 -9.05 -2.56 -5.10
N PHE A 45 -9.39 -2.91 -6.33
CA PHE A 45 -10.29 -2.09 -7.15
C PHE A 45 -11.73 -2.07 -6.64
N LEU A 46 -12.20 -3.15 -6.05
CA LEU A 46 -13.52 -3.18 -5.40
C LEU A 46 -13.58 -2.23 -4.19
N ARG A 47 -12.55 -2.24 -3.35
CA ARG A 47 -12.43 -1.31 -2.22
C ARG A 47 -12.26 0.14 -2.70
N ALA A 48 -11.47 0.35 -3.74
CA ALA A 48 -11.28 1.66 -4.37
C ALA A 48 -12.61 2.23 -4.92
N TRP A 49 -13.41 1.39 -5.55
CA TRP A 49 -14.74 1.81 -6.00
C TRP A 49 -15.66 2.21 -4.85
N ARG A 50 -15.72 1.37 -3.82
CA ARG A 50 -16.57 1.65 -2.63
C ARG A 50 -16.15 2.89 -1.85
N ALA A 51 -14.88 3.23 -1.89
CA ALA A 51 -14.30 4.37 -1.19
C ALA A 51 -13.92 5.53 -2.13
N GLY A 52 -14.36 5.49 -3.37
CA GLY A 52 -13.96 6.45 -4.41
C GLY A 52 -14.32 7.90 -4.11
N ASP A 53 -15.35 8.12 -3.31
CA ASP A 53 -15.76 9.43 -2.79
C ASP A 53 -14.74 10.04 -1.80
N ARG A 54 -13.86 9.22 -1.25
CA ARG A 54 -12.81 9.64 -0.29
C ARG A 54 -11.47 9.93 -0.96
N PHE A 55 -11.35 9.59 -2.24
CA PHE A 55 -10.13 9.90 -2.99
C PHE A 55 -10.05 11.41 -3.24
N ASP A 56 -8.94 12.01 -2.85
CA ASP A 56 -8.66 13.43 -3.07
C ASP A 56 -7.34 13.57 -3.85
N PRO A 57 -7.37 14.01 -5.11
CA PRO A 57 -6.17 14.16 -5.92
C PRO A 57 -5.20 15.24 -5.42
N GLU A 58 -5.65 16.18 -4.59
CA GLU A 58 -4.76 17.16 -3.95
C GLU A 58 -3.88 16.53 -2.87
N LEU A 59 -4.29 15.39 -2.36
CA LEU A 59 -3.65 14.71 -1.24
C LEU A 59 -2.66 13.64 -1.70
N GLY A 60 -2.72 13.23 -2.95
CA GLY A 60 -1.83 12.24 -3.51
C GLY A 60 -2.33 11.70 -4.86
N SER A 61 -1.44 11.01 -5.57
CA SER A 61 -1.81 10.39 -6.84
C SER A 61 -2.76 9.21 -6.63
N LEU A 62 -3.57 8.93 -7.64
CA LEU A 62 -4.43 7.74 -7.65
C LEU A 62 -3.60 6.46 -7.46
N ARG A 63 -2.43 6.39 -8.09
CA ARG A 63 -1.48 5.30 -7.95
C ARG A 63 -1.12 5.06 -6.48
N THR A 64 -0.69 6.10 -5.78
CA THR A 64 -0.32 6.03 -4.35
C THR A 64 -1.48 5.54 -3.49
N TRP A 65 -2.68 6.04 -3.76
CA TRP A 65 -3.89 5.64 -3.04
C TRP A 65 -4.27 4.18 -3.29
N LEU A 66 -4.18 3.71 -4.55
CA LEU A 66 -4.42 2.31 -4.89
C LEU A 66 -3.39 1.38 -4.24
N PHE A 67 -2.11 1.76 -4.22
CA PHE A 67 -1.07 0.98 -3.52
C PHE A 67 -1.29 0.92 -2.01
N ALA A 68 -1.79 1.99 -1.40
CA ALA A 68 -2.16 1.98 0.02
C ALA A 68 -3.28 0.96 0.31
N ILE A 69 -4.29 0.89 -0.54
CA ILE A 69 -5.35 -0.13 -0.44
C ILE A 69 -4.78 -1.53 -0.67
N LEU A 70 -3.98 -1.72 -1.72
CA LEU A 70 -3.39 -3.01 -2.06
C LEU A 70 -2.53 -3.57 -0.93
N ARG A 71 -1.72 -2.76 -0.27
CA ARG A 71 -0.90 -3.21 0.85
C ARG A 71 -1.74 -3.80 1.98
N ASN A 72 -2.84 -3.16 2.32
CA ASN A 72 -3.78 -3.69 3.31
C ASN A 72 -4.39 -5.03 2.87
N VAL A 73 -4.78 -5.13 1.60
CA VAL A 73 -5.32 -6.36 1.02
C VAL A 73 -4.29 -7.49 1.07
N VAL A 74 -3.06 -7.22 0.64
CA VAL A 74 -1.95 -8.19 0.64
C VAL A 74 -1.65 -8.67 2.06
N ILE A 75 -1.64 -7.78 3.04
CA ILE A 75 -1.46 -8.15 4.45
C ILE A 75 -2.59 -9.05 4.93
N ASP A 76 -3.84 -8.71 4.63
CA ASP A 76 -5.01 -9.50 5.02
C ASP A 76 -4.96 -10.91 4.39
N LEU A 77 -4.65 -11.01 3.09
CA LEU A 77 -4.52 -12.28 2.38
C LEU A 77 -3.33 -13.11 2.88
N GLY A 78 -2.20 -12.47 3.15
CA GLY A 78 -1.03 -13.12 3.72
C GLY A 78 -1.31 -13.70 5.10
N ARG A 79 -2.03 -12.99 5.94
CA ARG A 79 -2.48 -13.49 7.27
C ARG A 79 -3.46 -14.64 7.16
N ALA A 80 -4.44 -14.55 6.26
CA ALA A 80 -5.40 -15.62 6.02
C ALA A 80 -4.71 -16.89 5.51
N ARG A 81 -3.71 -16.76 4.64
CA ARG A 81 -2.90 -17.88 4.15
C ARG A 81 -2.06 -18.52 5.27
N ALA A 82 -1.40 -17.71 6.09
CA ALA A 82 -0.59 -18.19 7.21
C ALA A 82 -1.42 -18.95 8.28
N ALA A 83 -2.71 -18.62 8.42
CA ALA A 83 -3.64 -19.30 9.32
C ALA A 83 -4.15 -20.64 8.78
N ARG A 84 -3.94 -20.96 7.48
CA ARG A 84 -4.31 -22.23 6.88
C ARG A 84 -3.15 -23.21 6.93
N PRO A 85 -3.33 -24.48 7.35
CA PRO A 85 -2.29 -25.49 7.22
C PRO A 85 -2.05 -25.75 5.73
N THR A 86 -0.88 -25.40 5.22
CA THR A 86 -0.54 -25.52 3.80
C THR A 86 0.52 -26.54 3.53
N VAL A 87 0.31 -27.27 2.44
CA VAL A 87 1.36 -27.93 1.67
C VAL A 87 2.28 -26.83 1.14
N ALA A 88 3.59 -26.94 1.35
CA ALA A 88 4.57 -25.98 0.91
C ALA A 88 4.44 -25.75 -0.60
N ALA A 89 3.95 -24.57 -0.98
CA ALA A 89 4.03 -24.12 -2.35
C ALA A 89 5.48 -23.67 -2.59
N GLU A 90 6.17 -24.31 -3.51
CA GLU A 90 7.45 -23.85 -4.01
C GLU A 90 7.26 -22.41 -4.54
N LEU A 91 8.03 -21.47 -4.00
CA LEU A 91 8.07 -20.11 -4.49
C LEU A 91 8.55 -20.15 -5.95
N PRO A 92 7.80 -19.61 -6.90
CA PRO A 92 8.32 -19.48 -8.26
C PRO A 92 9.51 -18.53 -8.20
N GLU A 93 10.66 -19.01 -8.60
CA GLU A 93 11.84 -18.18 -8.88
C GLU A 93 11.48 -17.24 -10.04
N GLN A 94 10.99 -16.07 -9.71
CA GLN A 94 10.92 -14.99 -10.68
C GLN A 94 12.24 -14.25 -10.64
N GLY A 95 12.81 -14.01 -11.82
CA GLY A 95 14.06 -13.29 -12.01
C GLY A 95 13.95 -11.83 -11.59
N HIS A 96 13.83 -11.62 -10.30
CA HIS A 96 13.89 -10.33 -9.64
C HIS A 96 15.32 -10.12 -9.21
N ASP A 97 15.90 -8.98 -9.59
CA ASP A 97 17.26 -8.64 -9.19
C ASP A 97 17.27 -8.33 -7.68
N PRO A 98 17.93 -9.15 -6.85
CA PRO A 98 18.03 -8.87 -5.41
C PRO A 98 18.66 -7.51 -5.10
N PHE A 99 19.43 -6.96 -6.04
CA PHE A 99 20.06 -5.65 -5.90
C PHE A 99 19.03 -4.51 -5.99
N GLU A 100 18.03 -4.62 -6.86
CA GLU A 100 16.93 -3.63 -6.93
C GLU A 100 16.11 -3.60 -5.63
N ASP A 101 15.86 -4.74 -5.01
CA ASP A 101 15.17 -4.80 -3.71
C ASP A 101 15.97 -4.14 -2.60
N VAL A 102 17.28 -4.38 -2.57
CA VAL A 102 18.17 -3.75 -1.58
C VAL A 102 18.21 -2.24 -1.78
N LEU A 103 18.26 -1.78 -3.03
CA LEU A 103 18.28 -0.35 -3.35
C LEU A 103 16.96 0.33 -2.99
N LEU A 104 15.82 -0.27 -3.33
CA LEU A 104 14.49 0.21 -2.97
C LEU A 104 14.29 0.26 -1.45
N ASN A 105 14.73 -0.77 -0.74
CA ASN A 105 14.65 -0.82 0.72
C ASN A 105 15.50 0.28 1.36
N TRP A 106 16.72 0.50 0.85
CA TRP A 106 17.58 1.56 1.34
C TRP A 106 17.00 2.96 1.12
N GLN A 107 16.41 3.20 -0.04
CA GLN A 107 15.76 4.47 -0.39
C GLN A 107 14.59 4.78 0.54
N VAL A 108 13.72 3.81 0.74
CA VAL A 108 12.57 3.94 1.63
C VAL A 108 13.02 4.13 3.08
N GLU A 109 14.05 3.40 3.51
CA GLU A 109 14.61 3.54 4.86
C GLU A 109 15.20 4.93 5.08
N GLU A 110 15.96 5.46 4.12
CA GLU A 110 16.51 6.80 4.19
C GLU A 110 15.41 7.88 4.16
N ALA A 111 14.39 7.73 3.32
CA ALA A 111 13.25 8.63 3.29
C ALA A 111 12.46 8.60 4.61
N LEU A 112 12.29 7.43 5.21
CA LEU A 112 11.67 7.28 6.54
C LEU A 112 12.46 7.99 7.64
N ARG A 113 13.79 8.04 7.53
CA ARG A 113 14.64 8.79 8.49
C ARG A 113 14.45 10.30 8.41
N ARG A 114 14.06 10.81 7.23
CA ARG A 114 13.87 12.25 6.97
C ARG A 114 12.52 12.78 7.41
N ILE A 115 11.54 11.93 7.65
CA ILE A 115 10.22 12.35 8.12
C ILE A 115 10.13 12.37 9.65
N GLY A 116 9.16 13.12 10.17
CA GLY A 116 8.95 13.27 11.60
C GLY A 116 8.67 11.93 12.32
N GLU A 117 9.16 11.81 13.55
CA GLU A 117 9.07 10.57 14.33
C GLU A 117 7.64 10.04 14.49
N GLN A 118 6.66 10.90 14.70
CA GLN A 118 5.26 10.50 14.82
C GLN A 118 4.71 9.88 13.54
N HIS A 119 5.08 10.41 12.38
CA HIS A 119 4.70 9.87 11.07
C HIS A 119 5.43 8.55 10.79
N ARG A 120 6.73 8.53 11.04
CA ARG A 120 7.55 7.32 10.86
C ARG A 120 7.04 6.17 11.72
N CYS A 121 6.76 6.40 12.99
CA CYS A 121 6.26 5.38 13.91
C CYS A 121 4.97 4.73 13.38
N VAL A 122 3.97 5.50 13.02
CA VAL A 122 2.70 4.94 12.52
C VAL A 122 2.85 4.23 11.18
N LEU A 123 3.72 4.72 10.29
CA LEU A 123 3.99 4.05 9.02
C LEU A 123 4.71 2.71 9.23
N VAL A 124 5.71 2.66 10.10
CA VAL A 124 6.40 1.41 10.43
C VAL A 124 5.44 0.39 11.04
N GLU A 125 4.65 0.81 12.01
CA GLU A 125 3.74 -0.11 12.71
C GLU A 125 2.61 -0.62 11.81
N THR A 126 2.03 0.25 10.99
CA THR A 126 0.88 -0.11 10.17
C THR A 126 1.27 -0.73 8.83
N TYR A 127 2.26 -0.18 8.13
CA TYR A 127 2.65 -0.64 6.79
C TYR A 127 3.74 -1.71 6.80
N LEU A 128 4.79 -1.53 7.58
CA LEU A 128 5.89 -2.50 7.58
C LEU A 128 5.61 -3.71 8.48
N ARG A 129 4.99 -3.47 9.64
CA ARG A 129 4.63 -4.54 10.58
C ARG A 129 3.21 -5.07 10.41
N GLY A 130 2.41 -4.41 9.57
CA GLY A 130 1.06 -4.83 9.24
C GLY A 130 0.08 -4.83 10.43
N ARG A 131 0.29 -3.98 11.42
CA ARG A 131 -0.55 -3.93 12.62
C ARG A 131 -1.84 -3.16 12.35
N PRO A 132 -3.00 -3.61 12.87
CA PRO A 132 -4.25 -2.89 12.74
C PRO A 132 -4.18 -1.50 13.37
N TYR A 133 -4.84 -0.52 12.77
CA TYR A 133 -4.88 0.86 13.28
C TYR A 133 -5.42 0.94 14.71
N ALA A 134 -6.45 0.16 15.01
CA ALA A 134 -7.02 0.12 16.36
C ALA A 134 -6.01 -0.33 17.42
N GLN A 135 -5.15 -1.31 17.09
CA GLN A 135 -4.12 -1.79 18.00
C GLN A 135 -3.02 -0.74 18.22
N VAL A 136 -2.56 -0.09 17.14
CA VAL A 136 -1.55 0.98 17.23
C VAL A 136 -2.10 2.17 18.01
N ALA A 137 -3.36 2.53 17.77
CA ALA A 137 -4.04 3.59 18.50
C ALA A 137 -4.11 3.31 20.01
N ALA A 138 -4.47 2.10 20.37
CA ALA A 138 -4.54 1.70 21.79
C ALA A 138 -3.17 1.78 22.48
N GLU A 139 -2.10 1.34 21.82
CA GLU A 139 -0.75 1.39 22.39
C GLU A 139 -0.20 2.83 22.52
N LEU A 140 -0.50 3.69 21.56
CA LEU A 140 -0.07 5.08 21.57
C LEU A 140 -0.99 5.98 22.41
N GLY A 141 -2.11 5.45 22.91
CA GLY A 141 -3.06 6.20 23.71
C GLY A 141 -3.77 7.33 22.94
N VAL A 142 -4.01 7.15 21.65
CA VAL A 142 -4.65 8.13 20.75
C VAL A 142 -5.87 7.52 20.08
N PRO A 143 -6.84 8.33 19.62
CA PRO A 143 -7.96 7.83 18.83
C PRO A 143 -7.49 7.19 17.52
N GLU A 144 -8.22 6.19 17.01
CA GLU A 144 -7.93 5.54 15.71
C GLU A 144 -7.91 6.54 14.55
N GLY A 145 -8.80 7.55 14.58
CA GLY A 145 -8.80 8.64 13.62
C GLY A 145 -7.49 9.43 13.59
N THR A 146 -6.81 9.57 14.72
CA THR A 146 -5.48 10.19 14.81
C THR A 146 -4.42 9.33 14.11
N ILE A 147 -4.50 8.01 14.22
CA ILE A 147 -3.60 7.11 13.47
C ILE A 147 -3.84 7.26 11.97
N LYS A 148 -5.09 7.30 11.51
CA LYS A 148 -5.43 7.52 10.10
C LYS A 148 -4.86 8.83 9.57
N SER A 149 -5.00 9.93 10.33
CA SER A 149 -4.43 11.24 9.96
C SER A 149 -2.90 11.20 9.92
N ARG A 150 -2.26 10.59 10.91
CA ARG A 150 -0.79 10.47 10.94
C ARG A 150 -0.25 9.61 9.80
N VAL A 151 -0.92 8.53 9.46
CA VAL A 151 -0.56 7.71 8.29
C VAL A 151 -0.68 8.54 7.02
N TYR A 152 -1.77 9.25 6.87
CA TYR A 152 -2.04 10.09 5.72
C TYR A 152 -0.94 11.16 5.51
N TYR A 153 -0.68 11.97 6.53
CA TYR A 153 0.37 13.00 6.46
C TYR A 153 1.78 12.39 6.42
N GLY A 154 1.96 11.23 7.02
CA GLY A 154 3.21 10.48 6.96
C GLY A 154 3.54 10.00 5.55
N LEU A 155 2.55 9.49 4.81
CA LEU A 155 2.73 9.10 3.40
C LEU A 155 3.06 10.30 2.52
N LYS A 156 2.42 11.44 2.76
CA LYS A 156 2.73 12.68 2.05
C LYS A 156 4.15 13.15 2.33
N ALA A 157 4.56 13.14 3.59
CA ALA A 157 5.92 13.49 3.98
C ALA A 157 6.97 12.54 3.40
N LEU A 158 6.67 11.24 3.38
CA LEU A 158 7.53 10.22 2.79
C LEU A 158 7.71 10.44 1.28
N ARG A 159 6.63 10.73 0.57
CA ARG A 159 6.68 11.08 -0.86
C ARG A 159 7.58 12.29 -1.10
N ASN A 160 7.36 13.38 -0.38
CA ASN A 160 8.20 14.58 -0.51
C ASN A 160 9.68 14.25 -0.24
N ALA A 161 9.98 13.44 0.76
CA ALA A 161 11.35 13.04 1.05
C ALA A 161 11.98 12.22 -0.08
N LEU A 162 11.20 11.33 -0.73
CA LEU A 162 11.66 10.57 -1.90
C LEU A 162 11.90 11.50 -3.10
N GLU A 163 11.01 12.44 -3.38
CA GLU A 163 11.17 13.43 -4.45
C GLU A 163 12.43 14.29 -4.23
N GLU A 164 12.67 14.75 -3.01
CA GLU A 164 13.90 15.49 -2.65
C GLU A 164 15.17 14.65 -2.82
N MET A 165 15.07 13.35 -2.72
CA MET A 165 16.17 12.41 -2.98
C MET A 165 16.36 12.10 -4.47
N GLY A 166 15.54 12.67 -5.36
CA GLY A 166 15.64 12.51 -6.80
C GLY A 166 14.81 11.34 -7.37
N TYR A 167 13.86 10.81 -6.60
CA TYR A 167 12.93 9.78 -7.08
C TYR A 167 11.63 10.45 -7.50
N GLU A 168 11.51 10.72 -8.79
CA GLU A 168 10.27 11.17 -9.42
C GLU A 168 9.42 9.96 -9.85
N ASP A 169 8.09 10.11 -9.75
CA ASP A 169 7.11 9.12 -10.24
C ASP A 169 7.17 8.97 -11.77
#